data_aafb543010e29dc851763b2ec94b4964
#
_entry.id   aafb543010e29dc851763b2ec94b4964
#
_cell.length_a   1.000
_cell.length_b   1.000
_cell.length_c   1.000
_cell.angle_alpha   90.00
_cell.angle_beta   90.00
_cell.angle_gamma   90.00
#
_symmetry.space_group_name_H-M   'P 1'
#
loop_
_entity.id
_entity.type
_entity.pdbx_description
1 polymer ?
#
loop_
_entity_poly.entity_id
_entity_poly.type
_entity_poly.pdbx_seq_one_letter_code
_entity_poly.pdbx_strand_id
1 'polypeptide(L)'
;MVELCLRSTAEIATFCFCTDDKTRVPLGEKNDYINASYIRMKVGEEEHFYIVTQGPLPSTMADFWQMVWESESDTIAMMTKEVELEQVKCHRYWPAPPHSSIDLANFHLRLDNYQILEHFIIRTIEMINKQVS
;
A
#
# COMPACT_ATOMS: atom_id res chain seq x y z
N MET A 1 12.28 -9.04 0.34
CA MET A 1 10.82 -9.25 0.19
C MET A 1 10.17 -8.16 1.02
N VAL A 2 9.37 -7.34 0.41
CA VAL A 2 8.74 -6.20 1.07
C VAL A 2 7.30 -6.59 1.35
N GLU A 3 6.89 -6.52 2.60
CA GLU A 3 5.51 -6.73 2.98
C GLU A 3 4.87 -5.39 3.25
N LEU A 4 3.78 -5.14 2.56
CA LEU A 4 2.89 -4.03 2.82
C LEU A 4 1.55 -4.62 3.23
N CYS A 5 1.07 -4.25 4.40
CA CYS A 5 -0.24 -4.67 4.87
C CYS A 5 -1.20 -3.48 4.76
N LEU A 6 -2.27 -3.66 4.03
CA LEU A 6 -3.36 -2.70 3.94
C LEU A 6 -4.50 -3.16 4.82
N ARG A 7 -5.03 -2.29 5.66
CA ARG A 7 -6.02 -2.69 6.63
C ARG A 7 -7.14 -1.70 6.91
N SER A 8 -8.26 -2.33 7.28
CA SER A 8 -9.25 -1.85 8.26
C SER A 8 -9.03 -2.60 9.60
N THR A 9 -8.37 -1.97 10.59
CA THR A 9 -8.07 -2.38 11.99
C THR A 9 -7.10 -3.55 12.29
N ALA A 10 -5.92 -3.27 12.88
CA ALA A 10 -4.78 -3.93 13.61
C ALA A 10 -4.46 -5.44 13.47
N GLU A 11 -3.32 -5.82 13.04
CA GLU A 11 -2.19 -6.59 13.59
C GLU A 11 -1.27 -7.16 12.48
N ILE A 12 0.00 -7.35 12.79
CA ILE A 12 1.08 -7.59 11.85
C ILE A 12 1.35 -9.09 11.70
N ALA A 13 1.51 -9.58 10.48
CA ALA A 13 2.04 -10.92 10.20
C ALA A 13 3.10 -10.90 9.09
N THR A 14 4.23 -11.57 9.33
CA THR A 14 5.33 -11.76 8.36
C THR A 14 5.12 -13.05 7.58
N PHE A 15 5.00 -12.96 6.25
CA PHE A 15 4.86 -14.14 5.38
C PHE A 15 5.77 -14.10 4.14
N CYS A 16 6.25 -15.28 3.74
CA CYS A 16 6.89 -15.49 2.44
C CYS A 16 5.80 -15.60 1.37
N PHE A 17 5.85 -14.72 0.37
CA PHE A 17 4.71 -14.47 -0.49
C PHE A 17 4.87 -15.09 -1.88
N CYS A 18 4.00 -16.04 -2.18
CA CYS A 18 3.68 -16.45 -3.55
C CYS A 18 2.22 -16.08 -3.82
N THR A 19 1.96 -15.26 -4.83
CA THR A 19 0.59 -14.98 -5.28
C THR A 19 -0.04 -16.26 -5.80
N ASP A 20 -1.09 -16.73 -5.12
CA ASP A 20 -1.99 -17.73 -5.66
C ASP A 20 -3.09 -17.01 -6.46
N ASP A 21 -3.37 -17.48 -7.67
CA ASP A 21 -4.43 -16.92 -8.54
C ASP A 21 -5.80 -16.85 -7.86
N LYS A 22 -6.04 -17.69 -6.85
CA LYS A 22 -7.29 -17.72 -6.09
C LYS A 22 -7.45 -16.57 -5.10
N THR A 23 -6.34 -16.00 -4.64
CA THR A 23 -6.33 -14.92 -3.65
C THR A 23 -5.80 -13.60 -4.22
N ARG A 24 -5.39 -13.60 -5.47
CA ARG A 24 -4.85 -12.44 -6.16
C ARG A 24 -5.84 -11.28 -6.18
N VAL A 25 -5.37 -10.09 -5.89
CA VAL A 25 -6.17 -8.86 -6.01
C VAL A 25 -6.32 -8.53 -7.49
N PRO A 26 -7.54 -8.45 -8.03
CA PRO A 26 -7.78 -7.96 -9.38
C PRO A 26 -7.52 -6.45 -9.43
N LEU A 27 -7.07 -5.94 -10.58
CA LEU A 27 -6.77 -4.53 -10.78
C LEU A 27 -7.34 -4.04 -12.10
N GLY A 28 -8.39 -3.23 -12.04
CA GLY A 28 -8.99 -2.59 -13.20
C GLY A 28 -9.45 -3.56 -14.30
N GLU A 29 -9.94 -2.98 -15.40
CA GLU A 29 -10.48 -3.79 -16.51
C GLU A 29 -9.43 -4.24 -17.54
N LYS A 30 -8.28 -3.55 -17.61
CA LYS A 30 -7.29 -3.74 -18.69
C LYS A 30 -5.93 -4.25 -18.25
N ASN A 31 -5.54 -3.99 -17.03
CA ASN A 31 -4.27 -4.46 -16.46
C ASN A 31 -4.54 -5.16 -15.14
N ASP A 32 -4.92 -6.39 -15.25
CA ASP A 32 -5.40 -7.20 -14.13
C ASP A 32 -4.28 -7.74 -13.23
N TYR A 33 -3.05 -7.28 -13.37
CA TYR A 33 -1.95 -7.84 -12.57
C TYR A 33 -1.32 -6.82 -11.62
N ILE A 34 -1.42 -7.14 -10.34
CA ILE A 34 -0.57 -6.60 -9.28
C ILE A 34 -0.12 -7.76 -8.39
N ASN A 35 1.12 -7.71 -7.91
CA ASN A 35 1.64 -8.72 -6.98
C ASN A 35 1.08 -8.47 -5.56
N ALA A 36 -0.19 -8.79 -5.39
CA ALA A 36 -0.96 -8.59 -4.17
C ALA A 36 -1.99 -9.70 -3.97
N SER A 37 -2.25 -10.08 -2.73
CA SER A 37 -3.24 -11.09 -2.38
C SER A 37 -4.08 -10.68 -1.19
N TYR A 38 -5.36 -11.06 -1.24
CA TYR A 38 -6.25 -10.97 -0.09
C TYR A 38 -5.88 -12.01 0.96
N ILE A 39 -5.83 -11.59 2.19
CA ILE A 39 -5.68 -12.47 3.35
C ILE A 39 -6.85 -12.22 4.29
N ARG A 40 -7.45 -13.32 4.73
CA ARG A 40 -8.49 -13.34 5.74
C ARG A 40 -7.97 -14.08 6.96
N MET A 41 -8.02 -13.43 8.10
CA MET A 41 -7.53 -13.98 9.36
C MET A 41 -8.60 -13.87 10.44
N LYS A 42 -8.78 -14.92 11.20
CA LYS A 42 -9.66 -14.90 12.37
C LYS A 42 -8.81 -14.88 13.64
N VAL A 43 -9.05 -13.89 14.49
CA VAL A 43 -8.40 -13.75 15.79
C VAL A 43 -9.49 -13.70 16.86
N GLY A 44 -9.63 -14.77 17.62
CA GLY A 44 -10.77 -14.95 18.53
C GLY A 44 -12.09 -15.01 17.76
N GLU A 45 -13.02 -14.11 18.07
CA GLU A 45 -14.31 -13.99 17.36
C GLU A 45 -14.28 -12.96 16.22
N GLU A 46 -13.19 -12.21 16.06
CA GLU A 46 -13.06 -11.16 15.05
C GLU A 46 -12.44 -11.68 13.77
N GLU A 47 -12.96 -11.24 12.64
CA GLU A 47 -12.38 -11.47 11.32
C GLU A 47 -11.67 -10.20 10.85
N HIS A 48 -10.46 -10.40 10.34
CA HIS A 48 -9.63 -9.34 9.80
C HIS A 48 -9.32 -9.63 8.34
N PHE A 49 -9.39 -8.58 7.52
CA PHE A 49 -9.11 -8.65 6.09
C PHE A 49 -7.90 -7.76 5.79
N TYR A 50 -6.97 -8.31 5.04
CA TYR A 50 -5.75 -7.63 4.64
C TYR A 50 -5.49 -7.81 3.15
N ILE A 51 -4.79 -6.87 2.56
CA ILE A 51 -4.08 -7.08 1.33
C ILE A 51 -2.58 -7.09 1.66
N VAL A 52 -1.90 -8.17 1.30
CA VAL A 52 -0.45 -8.26 1.39
C VAL A 52 0.12 -8.09 0.00
N THR A 53 1.06 -7.17 -0.14
CA THR A 53 1.65 -6.81 -1.43
C THR A 53 3.14 -6.51 -1.28
N GLN A 54 3.89 -6.63 -2.36
CA GLN A 54 5.24 -6.11 -2.40
C GLN A 54 5.26 -4.59 -2.35
N GLY A 55 6.36 -3.99 -1.88
CA GLY A 55 6.58 -2.57 -2.05
C GLY A 55 6.55 -2.19 -3.53
N PRO A 56 5.84 -1.12 -3.91
CA PRO A 56 5.73 -0.75 -5.31
C PRO A 56 7.09 -0.36 -5.91
N LEU A 57 7.28 -0.73 -7.17
CA LEU A 57 8.36 -0.24 -8.01
C LEU A 57 7.97 1.13 -8.61
N PRO A 58 8.91 1.93 -9.12
CA PRO A 58 8.57 3.16 -9.83
C PRO A 58 7.56 2.94 -10.96
N SER A 59 7.63 1.80 -11.65
CA SER A 59 6.71 1.42 -12.73
C SER A 59 5.34 0.92 -12.27
N THR A 60 5.20 0.49 -11.02
CA THR A 60 3.95 -0.07 -10.48
C THR A 60 3.31 0.81 -9.40
N MET A 61 3.84 2.00 -9.20
CA MET A 61 3.31 2.95 -8.20
C MET A 61 1.86 3.36 -8.50
N ALA A 62 1.53 3.59 -9.77
CA ALA A 62 0.17 3.93 -10.17
C ALA A 62 -0.80 2.77 -9.91
N ASP A 63 -0.40 1.54 -10.22
CA ASP A 63 -1.18 0.33 -9.99
C ASP A 63 -1.40 0.08 -8.49
N PHE A 64 -0.37 0.34 -7.67
CA PHE A 64 -0.47 0.23 -6.22
C PHE A 64 -1.54 1.19 -5.65
N TRP A 65 -1.52 2.45 -6.04
CA TRP A 65 -2.51 3.42 -5.56
C TRP A 65 -3.90 3.17 -6.15
N GLN A 66 -3.99 2.64 -7.37
CA GLN A 66 -5.26 2.18 -7.93
C GLN A 66 -5.84 1.03 -7.09
N MET A 67 -5.03 0.05 -6.70
CA MET A 67 -5.43 -1.02 -5.79
C MET A 67 -5.93 -0.48 -4.44
N VAL A 68 -5.23 0.49 -3.86
CA VAL A 68 -5.65 1.14 -2.60
C VAL A 68 -7.03 1.77 -2.75
N TRP A 69 -7.27 2.46 -3.87
CA TRP A 69 -8.56 3.08 -4.18
C TRP A 69 -9.67 2.05 -4.37
N GLU A 70 -9.46 1.07 -5.24
CA GLU A 70 -10.45 0.05 -5.59
C GLU A 70 -10.80 -0.88 -4.42
N SER A 71 -9.86 -1.12 -3.53
CA SER A 71 -10.08 -1.92 -2.31
C SER A 71 -10.64 -1.12 -1.13
N GLU A 72 -10.86 0.19 -1.30
CA GLU A 72 -11.31 1.08 -0.22
C GLU A 72 -10.43 0.99 1.04
N SER A 73 -9.13 0.76 0.83
CA SER A 73 -8.18 0.63 1.94
C SER A 73 -7.87 2.00 2.54
N ASP A 74 -8.02 2.13 3.84
CA ASP A 74 -7.80 3.38 4.58
C ASP A 74 -6.44 3.46 5.29
N THR A 75 -5.76 2.33 5.43
CA THR A 75 -4.50 2.25 6.18
C THR A 75 -3.46 1.42 5.42
N ILE A 76 -2.25 1.96 5.31
CA ILE A 76 -1.10 1.28 4.73
C ILE A 76 -0.04 1.10 5.82
N ALA A 77 0.34 -0.14 6.11
CA ALA A 77 1.45 -0.46 7.01
C ALA A 77 2.69 -0.85 6.21
N MET A 78 3.71 0.00 6.19
CA MET A 78 4.99 -0.30 5.57
C MET A 78 5.92 -0.95 6.59
N MET A 79 6.24 -2.23 6.37
CA MET A 79 7.00 -3.07 7.30
C MET A 79 8.51 -3.06 7.05
N THR A 80 8.97 -2.36 6.02
CA THR A 80 10.40 -2.27 5.67
C THR A 80 10.87 -0.83 5.65
N LYS A 81 12.19 -0.66 5.68
CA LYS A 81 12.80 0.63 5.33
C LYS A 81 12.90 0.77 3.79
N GLU A 82 13.09 2.00 3.31
CA GLU A 82 13.40 2.24 1.90
C GLU A 82 14.71 1.54 1.49
N VAL A 83 15.70 1.55 2.39
CA VAL A 83 17.01 0.93 2.17
C VAL A 83 17.38 0.09 3.39
N GLU A 84 17.80 -1.15 3.17
CA GLU A 84 18.33 -2.06 4.19
C GLU A 84 19.58 -2.74 3.66
N LEU A 85 20.66 -2.75 4.46
CA LEU A 85 21.95 -3.35 4.09
C LEU A 85 22.43 -2.86 2.70
N GLU A 86 22.36 -1.56 2.46
CA GLU A 86 22.74 -0.89 1.19
C GLU A 86 21.91 -1.30 -0.04
N GLN A 87 20.83 -2.04 0.16
CA GLN A 87 19.91 -2.44 -0.90
C GLN A 87 18.58 -1.71 -0.79
N VAL A 88 18.10 -1.19 -1.92
CA VAL A 88 16.75 -0.62 -2.00
C VAL A 88 15.74 -1.75 -1.83
N LYS A 89 14.91 -1.66 -0.79
CA LYS A 89 13.85 -2.63 -0.47
C LYS A 89 12.48 -2.15 -0.92
N CYS A 90 12.23 -0.84 -0.82
CA CYS A 90 10.99 -0.25 -1.26
C CYS A 90 11.26 1.14 -1.83
N HIS A 91 10.75 1.44 -3.01
CA HIS A 91 10.78 2.79 -3.55
C HIS A 91 9.75 3.65 -2.84
N ARG A 92 10.07 4.93 -2.68
CA ARG A 92 9.13 5.87 -2.06
C ARG A 92 7.91 6.06 -2.96
N TYR A 93 6.75 5.72 -2.45
CA TYR A 93 5.47 5.80 -3.15
C TYR A 93 4.50 6.85 -2.56
N TRP A 94 4.91 7.53 -1.51
CA TRP A 94 4.15 8.58 -0.83
C TRP A 94 4.77 9.96 -1.05
N PRO A 95 3.94 11.03 -1.01
CA PRO A 95 4.45 12.40 -1.01
C PRO A 95 5.29 12.66 0.24
N ALA A 96 6.42 13.36 0.08
CA ALA A 96 7.31 13.70 1.19
C ALA A 96 7.83 15.14 1.04
N PRO A 97 8.05 15.87 2.15
CA PRO A 97 8.64 17.20 2.11
C PRO A 97 9.97 17.20 1.35
N PRO A 98 10.31 18.30 0.63
CA PRO A 98 9.54 19.54 0.50
C PRO A 98 8.36 19.45 -0.47
N HIS A 99 8.23 18.37 -1.25
CA HIS A 99 7.13 18.17 -2.20
C HIS A 99 6.01 17.42 -1.51
N SER A 100 4.91 18.11 -1.23
CA SER A 100 3.79 17.55 -0.51
C SER A 100 2.77 16.83 -1.40
N SER A 101 3.05 16.63 -2.68
CA SER A 101 2.15 15.96 -3.62
C SER A 101 2.86 15.12 -4.67
N ILE A 102 2.14 14.13 -5.19
CA ILE A 102 2.53 13.30 -6.33
C ILE A 102 1.36 13.23 -7.30
N ASP A 103 1.64 13.48 -8.57
CA ASP A 103 0.68 13.30 -9.65
C ASP A 103 0.87 11.96 -10.34
N LEU A 104 -0.14 11.10 -10.25
CA LEU A 104 -0.26 9.86 -10.99
C LEU A 104 -1.27 10.04 -12.14
N ALA A 105 -1.35 9.07 -13.04
CA ALA A 105 -2.26 9.16 -14.19
C ALA A 105 -3.72 9.42 -13.75
N ASN A 106 -4.22 8.63 -12.81
CA ASN A 106 -5.61 8.67 -12.36
C ASN A 106 -5.81 9.39 -11.01
N PHE A 107 -4.74 9.64 -10.27
CA PHE A 107 -4.82 10.14 -8.90
C PHE A 107 -3.88 11.30 -8.66
N HIS A 108 -4.29 12.19 -7.80
CA HIS A 108 -3.45 13.18 -7.15
C HIS A 108 -3.33 12.83 -5.67
N LEU A 109 -2.11 12.67 -5.19
CA LEU A 109 -1.82 12.35 -3.80
C LEU A 109 -1.26 13.59 -3.13
N ARG A 110 -1.79 13.97 -1.98
CA ARG A 110 -1.31 15.09 -1.19
C ARG A 110 -0.98 14.63 0.23
N LEU A 111 0.20 14.98 0.70
CA LEU A 111 0.55 14.81 2.11
C LEU A 111 -0.12 15.94 2.90
N ASP A 112 -1.08 15.59 3.72
CA ASP A 112 -1.81 16.52 4.56
C ASP A 112 -1.09 16.74 5.90
N ASN A 113 -0.62 15.67 6.51
CA ASN A 113 0.10 15.72 7.78
C ASN A 113 1.08 14.56 7.92
N TYR A 114 2.11 14.72 8.75
CA TYR A 114 2.94 13.62 9.21
C TYR A 114 3.41 13.83 10.64
N GLN A 115 3.59 12.71 11.36
CA GLN A 115 4.05 12.68 12.73
C GLN A 115 5.20 11.69 12.85
N ILE A 116 6.30 12.14 13.41
CA ILE A 116 7.45 11.28 13.71
C ILE A 116 7.32 10.82 15.15
N LEU A 117 7.18 9.51 15.34
CA LEU A 117 7.14 8.86 16.64
C LEU A 117 8.45 8.09 16.86
N GLU A 118 8.65 7.56 18.05
CA GLU A 118 9.91 6.90 18.44
C GLU A 118 10.26 5.72 17.52
N HIS A 119 9.27 4.96 17.07
CA HIS A 119 9.49 3.72 16.33
C HIS A 119 8.88 3.72 14.92
N PHE A 120 8.03 4.68 14.59
CA PHE A 120 7.37 4.75 13.28
C PHE A 120 6.94 6.18 12.92
N ILE A 121 6.58 6.38 11.67
CA ILE A 121 6.11 7.65 11.13
C ILE A 121 4.68 7.45 10.63
N ILE A 122 3.75 8.28 11.10
CA ILE A 122 2.39 8.35 10.56
C ILE A 122 2.36 9.42 9.48
N ARG A 123 1.77 9.11 8.33
CA ARG A 123 1.50 10.06 7.24
C ARG A 123 0.02 10.03 6.92
N THR A 124 -0.59 11.19 6.93
CA THR A 124 -1.97 11.38 6.44
C THR A 124 -1.89 11.83 5.00
N ILE A 125 -2.41 11.00 4.09
CA ILE A 125 -2.37 11.25 2.65
C ILE A 125 -3.79 11.38 2.13
N GLU A 126 -4.10 12.49 1.51
CA GLU A 126 -5.32 12.68 0.77
C GLU A 126 -5.13 12.15 -0.64
N MET A 127 -6.08 11.33 -1.09
CA MET A 127 -6.09 10.75 -2.41
C MET A 127 -7.30 11.28 -3.20
N ILE A 128 -7.04 11.96 -4.31
CA ILE A 128 -8.06 12.56 -5.16
C ILE A 128 -8.08 11.82 -6.49
N ASN A 129 -9.24 11.26 -6.84
CA ASN A 129 -9.43 10.65 -8.15
C ASN A 129 -9.70 11.74 -9.19
N LYS A 130 -8.85 11.80 -10.23
CA LYS A 130 -8.95 12.80 -11.31
C LYS A 130 -10.05 12.50 -12.32
N GLN A 131 -10.62 11.30 -12.30
CA GLN A 131 -11.68 10.88 -13.23
C GLN A 131 -13.08 11.21 -12.72
N VAL A 132 -13.22 11.49 -11.44
CA VAL A 132 -14.47 11.88 -10.79
C VAL A 132 -14.40 13.37 -10.51
N SER A 133 -14.79 14.17 -11.46
CA SER A 133 -14.99 15.63 -11.32
C SER A 133 -16.44 15.99 -11.52
#